data_6564e813b5998ece14fd0705ce50ebf9
#
_entry.id   6564e813b5998ece14fd0705ce50ebf9
#
_cell.length_a   1.000
_cell.length_b   1.000
_cell.length_c   1.000
_cell.angle_alpha   90.00
_cell.angle_beta   90.00
_cell.angle_gamma   90.00
#
_symmetry.space_group_name_H-M   'P 1'
#
loop_
_entity.id
_entity.type
_entity.pdbx_description
1 polymer ?
#
loop_
_entity_poly.entity_id
_entity_poly.type
_entity_poly.pdbx_seq_one_letter_code
_entity_poly.pdbx_strand_id
1 'polypeptide(L)'
;QQIISDYGMIKEFERNLKEKGRSVSMAKKQQDYGNESITMLKGPDKVRKRPGVIFGSDGLDGCEHSVFEVISNSIDEARSGYGNKIVVTKYNDNTIEVEDFGRGCPVDYNKSEERFNWELVYCELYAGGKYDDSSDMYEYSLGLNGLGLCATQFSSEFMDVEIIRLSLIHI
;
A
#
# COMPACT_ATOMS: atom_id res chain seq x y z
N GLN A 1 10.18 -7.64 -8.70
CA GLN A 1 9.04 -8.56 -8.50
C GLN A 1 8.37 -8.20 -7.18
N GLN A 2 7.07 -7.97 -7.20
CA GLN A 2 6.26 -7.71 -6.00
C GLN A 2 5.21 -8.80 -5.89
N ILE A 3 5.16 -9.50 -4.76
CA ILE A 3 4.16 -10.52 -4.46
C ILE A 3 3.28 -9.99 -3.33
N ILE A 4 1.99 -9.86 -3.57
CA ILE A 4 1.01 -9.32 -2.63
C ILE A 4 -0.03 -10.39 -2.35
N SER A 5 -0.31 -10.67 -1.09
CA SER A 5 -1.43 -11.52 -0.69
C SER A 5 -2.62 -10.69 -0.24
N ASP A 6 -3.68 -10.74 -1.01
CA ASP A 6 -4.98 -10.14 -0.64
C ASP A 6 -5.78 -11.01 0.35
N TYR A 7 -5.29 -12.22 0.68
CA TYR A 7 -6.02 -13.18 1.50
C TYR A 7 -6.32 -12.66 2.91
N GLY A 8 -5.40 -11.88 3.47
CA GLY A 8 -5.62 -11.25 4.79
C GLY A 8 -6.72 -10.20 4.76
N MET A 9 -6.79 -9.38 3.71
CA MET A 9 -7.86 -8.40 3.54
C MET A 9 -9.23 -9.09 3.40
N ILE A 10 -9.31 -10.16 2.61
CA ILE A 10 -10.56 -10.90 2.41
C ILE A 10 -11.02 -11.57 3.71
N LYS A 11 -10.13 -12.23 4.47
CA LYS A 11 -10.47 -12.84 5.76
C LYS A 11 -10.85 -11.81 6.83
N GLU A 12 -10.12 -10.74 6.94
CA GLU A 12 -10.44 -9.65 7.85
C GLU A 12 -11.78 -8.99 7.49
N PHE A 13 -12.04 -8.87 6.21
CA PHE A 13 -13.29 -8.37 5.65
C PHE A 13 -14.47 -9.32 5.92
N GLU A 14 -14.30 -10.61 5.70
CA GLU A 14 -15.31 -11.63 6.06
C GLU A 14 -15.57 -11.67 7.57
N ARG A 15 -14.53 -11.49 8.39
CA ARG A 15 -14.66 -11.40 9.85
C ARG A 15 -15.46 -10.17 10.24
N ASN A 16 -15.18 -9.02 9.67
CA ASN A 16 -15.90 -7.76 9.90
C ASN A 16 -17.37 -7.84 9.43
N LEU A 17 -17.65 -8.53 8.32
CA LEU A 17 -19.02 -8.79 7.86
C LEU A 17 -19.77 -9.72 8.81
N LYS A 18 -19.13 -10.77 9.34
CA LYS A 18 -19.73 -11.69 10.33
C LYS A 18 -19.97 -10.99 11.67
N GLU A 19 -19.11 -10.06 12.07
CA GLU A 19 -19.30 -9.26 13.28
C GLU A 19 -20.40 -8.20 13.11
N LYS A 20 -20.51 -7.57 11.94
CA LYS A 20 -21.64 -6.66 11.62
C LYS A 20 -22.99 -7.37 11.49
N GLY A 21 -23.00 -8.67 11.13
CA GLY A 21 -24.21 -9.49 10.99
C GLY A 21 -24.73 -10.12 12.29
N ARG A 22 -23.97 -10.06 13.38
CA ARG A 22 -24.44 -10.46 14.71
C ARG A 22 -25.27 -9.32 15.30
N SER A 23 -26.58 -9.50 15.29
CA SER A 23 -27.55 -8.57 15.80
C SER A 23 -27.16 -8.04 17.18
N VAL A 24 -27.10 -6.74 17.24
CA VAL A 24 -26.84 -5.94 18.42
C VAL A 24 -27.99 -6.07 19.42
N SER A 25 -27.81 -6.96 20.38
CA SER A 25 -28.49 -6.91 21.65
C SER A 25 -27.43 -6.85 22.74
N MET A 26 -26.81 -5.70 22.92
CA MET A 26 -26.05 -5.40 24.11
C MET A 26 -26.24 -3.94 24.47
N ALA A 27 -26.64 -3.72 25.71
CA ALA A 27 -26.70 -2.42 26.33
C ALA A 27 -25.39 -1.65 26.02
N LYS A 28 -25.48 -0.57 25.27
CA LYS A 28 -24.37 0.36 25.07
C LYS A 28 -23.91 0.81 26.46
N LYS A 29 -22.78 0.29 26.96
CA LYS A 29 -22.03 0.95 28.01
C LYS A 29 -21.80 2.37 27.49
N GLN A 30 -22.38 3.33 28.16
CA GLN A 30 -22.16 4.74 27.89
C GLN A 30 -20.66 4.98 28.11
N GLN A 31 -19.90 5.07 27.04
CA GLN A 31 -18.47 5.34 27.09
C GLN A 31 -18.34 6.81 27.47
N ASP A 32 -17.75 7.06 28.62
CA ASP A 32 -17.50 8.42 29.09
C ASP A 32 -16.64 9.15 28.05
N TYR A 33 -17.18 10.18 27.43
CA TYR A 33 -16.49 10.94 26.39
C TYR A 33 -15.61 12.00 27.07
N GLY A 34 -14.58 11.51 27.76
CA GLY A 34 -13.58 12.34 28.43
C GLY A 34 -12.34 12.59 27.55
N ASN A 35 -11.41 13.39 28.03
CA ASN A 35 -10.17 13.74 27.32
C ASN A 35 -9.35 12.51 26.89
N GLU A 36 -9.39 11.43 27.65
CA GLU A 36 -8.68 10.18 27.38
C GLU A 36 -9.36 9.28 26.34
N SER A 37 -10.59 9.62 25.93
CA SER A 37 -11.31 8.86 24.88
C SER A 37 -10.79 9.11 23.48
N ILE A 38 -10.00 10.17 23.28
CA ILE A 38 -9.42 10.54 21.99
C ILE A 38 -8.08 9.85 21.83
N THR A 39 -8.00 8.91 20.89
CA THR A 39 -6.78 8.16 20.60
C THR A 39 -6.38 8.30 19.13
N MET A 40 -5.09 8.38 18.89
CA MET A 40 -4.55 8.42 17.53
C MET A 40 -4.23 7.00 17.05
N LEU A 41 -4.70 6.65 15.86
CA LEU A 41 -4.31 5.40 15.20
C LEU A 41 -2.83 5.45 14.80
N LYS A 42 -2.12 4.34 14.98
CA LYS A 42 -0.68 4.22 14.70
C LYS A 42 -0.42 3.05 13.73
N GLY A 43 0.60 3.21 12.91
CA GLY A 43 1.05 2.17 11.98
C GLY A 43 -0.08 1.61 11.12
N PRO A 44 -0.17 0.27 10.97
CA PRO A 44 -1.17 -0.39 10.14
C PRO A 44 -2.63 -0.10 10.52
N ASP A 45 -2.90 0.19 11.80
CA ASP A 45 -4.25 0.52 12.27
C ASP A 45 -4.86 1.75 11.57
N LYS A 46 -4.02 2.66 11.06
CA LYS A 46 -4.46 3.82 10.28
C LYS A 46 -5.23 3.41 9.03
N VAL A 47 -4.86 2.28 8.44
CA VAL A 47 -5.47 1.74 7.23
C VAL A 47 -6.48 0.65 7.56
N ARG A 48 -6.10 -0.36 8.35
CA ARG A 48 -6.92 -1.54 8.63
C ARG A 48 -8.27 -1.24 9.27
N LYS A 49 -8.34 -0.21 10.13
CA LYS A 49 -9.61 0.19 10.77
C LYS A 49 -10.51 1.02 9.87
N ARG A 50 -9.99 1.61 8.82
CA ARG A 50 -10.70 2.51 7.91
C ARG A 50 -10.20 2.38 6.46
N PRO A 51 -10.22 1.16 5.86
CA PRO A 51 -9.71 0.96 4.51
C PRO A 51 -10.45 1.81 3.48
N GLY A 52 -11.76 2.02 3.64
CA GLY A 52 -12.56 2.85 2.75
C GLY A 52 -12.11 4.31 2.65
N VAL A 53 -11.38 4.84 3.65
CA VAL A 53 -10.82 6.20 3.59
C VAL A 53 -9.65 6.27 2.59
N ILE A 54 -8.89 5.20 2.47
CA ILE A 54 -7.71 5.12 1.60
C ILE A 54 -8.10 4.58 0.21
N PHE A 55 -8.84 3.47 0.18
CA PHE A 55 -9.16 2.75 -1.05
C PHE A 55 -10.57 3.03 -1.58
N GLY A 56 -11.29 3.97 -0.98
CA GLY A 56 -12.65 4.36 -1.41
C GLY A 56 -13.75 3.35 -1.06
N SER A 57 -13.40 2.15 -0.62
CA SER A 57 -14.36 1.09 -0.25
C SER A 57 -13.79 0.18 0.83
N ASP A 58 -14.66 -0.34 1.68
CA ASP A 58 -14.34 -1.39 2.66
C ASP A 58 -14.58 -2.80 2.06
N GLY A 59 -14.89 -2.91 0.78
CA GLY A 59 -15.26 -4.11 0.06
C GLY A 59 -14.27 -4.54 -1.00
N LEU A 60 -14.75 -5.40 -1.91
CA LEU A 60 -13.94 -5.93 -3.01
C LEU A 60 -13.34 -4.80 -3.88
N ASP A 61 -14.11 -3.74 -4.13
CA ASP A 61 -13.62 -2.58 -4.90
C ASP A 61 -12.39 -1.95 -4.22
N GLY A 62 -12.34 -1.94 -2.88
CA GLY A 62 -11.16 -1.47 -2.13
C GLY A 62 -9.95 -2.40 -2.31
N CYS A 63 -10.18 -3.71 -2.37
CA CYS A 63 -9.14 -4.69 -2.67
C CYS A 63 -8.60 -4.51 -4.09
N GLU A 64 -9.48 -4.34 -5.07
CA GLU A 64 -9.08 -4.05 -6.45
C GLU A 64 -8.27 -2.77 -6.55
N HIS A 65 -8.70 -1.72 -5.83
CA HIS A 65 -7.95 -0.47 -5.77
C HIS A 65 -6.56 -0.65 -5.16
N SER A 66 -6.41 -1.46 -4.11
CA SER A 66 -5.10 -1.72 -3.51
C SER A 66 -4.13 -2.39 -4.48
N VAL A 67 -4.61 -3.34 -5.28
CA VAL A 67 -3.83 -3.96 -6.36
C VAL A 67 -3.50 -2.94 -7.45
N PHE A 68 -4.46 -2.09 -7.80
CA PHE A 68 -4.25 -1.05 -8.79
C PHE A 68 -3.18 -0.05 -8.37
N GLU A 69 -3.06 0.28 -7.09
CA GLU A 69 -1.98 1.14 -6.56
C GLU A 69 -0.58 0.55 -6.85
N VAL A 70 -0.44 -0.78 -6.75
CA VAL A 70 0.82 -1.44 -7.09
C VAL A 70 1.08 -1.41 -8.59
N ILE A 71 0.07 -1.76 -9.41
CA ILE A 71 0.18 -1.76 -10.86
C ILE A 71 0.48 -0.35 -11.38
N SER A 72 -0.11 0.68 -10.78
CA SER A 72 0.10 2.09 -11.15
C SER A 72 1.56 2.51 -11.04
N ASN A 73 2.29 2.03 -10.04
CA ASN A 73 3.73 2.31 -9.92
C ASN A 73 4.53 1.68 -11.06
N SER A 74 4.20 0.45 -11.43
CA SER A 74 4.81 -0.23 -12.58
C SER A 74 4.50 0.48 -13.91
N ILE A 75 3.27 1.00 -14.06
CA ILE A 75 2.88 1.80 -15.23
C ILE A 75 3.65 3.11 -15.27
N ASP A 76 3.78 3.81 -14.16
CA ASP A 76 4.53 5.07 -14.08
C ASP A 76 6.01 4.88 -14.46
N GLU A 77 6.61 3.76 -14.04
CA GLU A 77 7.98 3.41 -14.41
C GLU A 77 8.10 3.17 -15.91
N ALA A 78 7.15 2.44 -16.51
CA ALA A 78 7.09 2.21 -17.95
C ALA A 78 6.87 3.51 -18.74
N ARG A 79 5.99 4.40 -18.28
CA ARG A 79 5.75 5.73 -18.88
C ARG A 79 6.97 6.62 -18.80
N SER A 80 7.79 6.45 -17.78
CA SER A 80 9.07 7.14 -17.64
C SER A 80 10.15 6.59 -18.61
N GLY A 81 9.80 5.60 -19.44
CA GLY A 81 10.68 4.98 -20.43
C GLY A 81 11.50 3.81 -19.89
N TYR A 82 11.18 3.33 -18.70
CA TYR A 82 11.88 2.21 -18.07
C TYR A 82 10.99 0.98 -17.99
N GLY A 83 11.40 -0.07 -18.68
CA GLY A 83 10.59 -1.27 -18.83
C GLY A 83 9.47 -1.12 -19.87
N ASN A 84 9.06 -2.24 -20.42
CA ASN A 84 8.01 -2.30 -21.46
C ASN A 84 7.07 -3.49 -21.25
N LYS A 85 7.17 -4.13 -20.12
CA LYS A 85 6.35 -5.30 -19.77
C LYS A 85 5.98 -5.26 -18.30
N ILE A 86 4.72 -5.53 -18.03
CA ILE A 86 4.18 -5.73 -16.69
C ILE A 86 3.41 -7.05 -16.73
N VAL A 87 3.66 -7.93 -15.79
CA VAL A 87 2.95 -9.19 -15.63
C VAL A 87 2.19 -9.17 -14.32
N VAL A 88 0.89 -9.43 -14.40
CA VAL A 88 0.03 -9.57 -13.23
C VAL A 88 -0.46 -11.00 -13.17
N THR A 89 -0.13 -11.69 -12.08
CA THR A 89 -0.52 -13.09 -11.87
C THR A 89 -1.40 -13.18 -10.63
N LYS A 90 -2.59 -13.76 -10.80
CA LYS A 90 -3.44 -14.13 -9.68
C LYS A 90 -3.33 -15.62 -9.42
N TYR A 91 -2.99 -15.97 -8.20
CA TYR A 91 -2.89 -17.36 -7.74
C TYR A 91 -4.20 -17.85 -7.12
N ASN A 92 -4.35 -19.18 -7.01
CA ASN A 92 -5.57 -19.80 -6.48
C ASN A 92 -5.78 -19.56 -4.98
N ASP A 93 -4.74 -19.19 -4.25
CA ASP A 93 -4.77 -18.82 -2.83
C ASP A 93 -5.12 -17.35 -2.59
N ASN A 94 -5.52 -16.63 -3.65
CA ASN A 94 -5.77 -15.19 -3.70
C ASN A 94 -4.52 -14.31 -3.53
N THR A 95 -3.33 -14.86 -3.69
CA THR A 95 -2.12 -14.07 -3.85
C THR A 95 -2.14 -13.40 -5.24
N ILE A 96 -1.71 -12.15 -5.30
CA ILE A 96 -1.51 -11.40 -6.53
C ILE A 96 -0.05 -10.99 -6.62
N GLU A 97 0.56 -11.32 -7.74
CA GLU A 97 1.92 -10.93 -8.08
C GLU A 97 1.91 -9.88 -9.17
N VAL A 98 2.66 -8.82 -8.98
CA VAL A 98 2.93 -7.81 -10.01
C VAL A 98 4.42 -7.77 -10.26
N GLU A 99 4.83 -8.10 -11.46
CA GLU A 99 6.22 -8.08 -11.91
C GLU A 99 6.38 -7.02 -12.99
N ASP A 100 7.29 -6.09 -12.79
CA ASP A 100 7.73 -5.15 -13.81
C ASP A 100 9.23 -5.33 -14.11
N PHE A 101 9.65 -4.76 -15.22
CA PHE A 101 11.03 -4.82 -15.70
C PHE A 101 11.65 -3.42 -15.77
N GLY A 102 11.25 -2.56 -14.82
CA GLY A 102 11.77 -1.22 -14.65
C GLY A 102 13.11 -1.18 -13.92
N ARG A 103 13.48 0.01 -13.42
CA ARG A 103 14.76 0.23 -12.71
C ARG A 103 14.80 -0.35 -11.30
N GLY A 104 13.66 -0.68 -10.74
CA GLY A 104 13.49 -0.93 -9.31
C GLY A 104 13.60 0.34 -8.46
N CYS A 105 12.89 0.41 -7.36
CA CYS A 105 12.98 1.55 -6.45
C CYS A 105 14.34 1.58 -5.72
N PRO A 106 14.84 2.76 -5.32
CA PRO A 106 16.00 2.85 -4.47
C PRO A 106 15.77 2.16 -3.14
N VAL A 107 16.74 1.38 -2.65
CA VAL A 107 16.64 0.62 -1.40
C VAL A 107 17.70 1.04 -0.37
N ASP A 108 18.69 1.82 -0.80
CA ASP A 108 19.82 2.23 0.02
C ASP A 108 19.42 3.14 1.18
N TYR A 109 20.36 3.35 2.11
CA TYR A 109 20.17 4.23 3.25
C TYR A 109 20.09 5.70 2.82
N ASN A 110 19.01 6.35 3.22
CA ASN A 110 18.77 7.77 2.98
C ASN A 110 19.27 8.59 4.17
N LYS A 111 20.33 9.34 3.95
CA LYS A 111 20.98 10.12 5.01
C LYS A 111 20.13 11.29 5.52
N SER A 112 19.27 11.85 4.67
CA SER A 112 18.40 12.97 5.05
C SER A 112 17.24 12.52 5.93
N GLU A 113 16.75 11.31 5.71
CA GLU A 113 15.63 10.74 6.46
C GLU A 113 16.09 9.81 7.59
N GLU A 114 17.40 9.52 7.68
CA GLU A 114 18.03 8.61 8.66
C GLU A 114 17.41 7.20 8.65
N ARG A 115 16.98 6.71 7.47
CA ARG A 115 16.30 5.42 7.24
C ARG A 115 16.69 4.83 5.91
N PHE A 116 16.39 3.56 5.72
CA PHE A 116 16.46 2.94 4.39
C PHE A 116 15.28 3.39 3.53
N ASN A 117 15.51 3.59 2.24
CA ASN A 117 14.48 3.99 1.31
C ASN A 117 13.31 2.97 1.22
N TRP A 118 13.60 1.67 1.36
CA TRP A 118 12.54 0.67 1.39
C TRP A 118 11.59 0.84 2.60
N GLU A 119 12.10 1.28 3.76
CA GLU A 119 11.25 1.58 4.93
C GLU A 119 10.31 2.74 4.64
N LEU A 120 10.82 3.77 3.97
CA LEU A 120 10.01 4.92 3.57
C LEU A 120 8.92 4.52 2.57
N VAL A 121 9.27 3.76 1.54
CA VAL A 121 8.34 3.39 0.47
C VAL A 121 7.26 2.42 0.94
N TYR A 122 7.60 1.44 1.76
CA TYR A 122 6.67 0.35 2.13
C TYR A 122 6.09 0.47 3.54
N CYS A 123 6.71 1.24 4.45
CA CYS A 123 6.30 1.26 5.85
C CYS A 123 5.87 2.65 6.36
N GLU A 124 6.03 3.71 5.55
CA GLU A 124 5.59 5.05 5.94
C GLU A 124 4.55 5.58 4.96
N LEU A 125 3.44 6.08 5.51
CA LEU A 125 2.43 6.79 4.73
C LEU A 125 2.93 8.19 4.39
N TYR A 126 2.59 8.68 3.22
CA TYR A 126 3.03 9.99 2.70
C TYR A 126 4.54 10.09 2.47
N ALA A 127 5.23 8.97 2.28
CA ALA A 127 6.62 8.95 1.86
C ALA A 127 6.72 8.59 0.37
N GLY A 128 7.48 9.36 -0.40
CA GLY A 128 7.67 9.11 -1.83
C GLY A 128 8.61 10.13 -2.46
N GLY A 129 9.11 9.82 -3.64
CA GLY A 129 10.04 10.68 -4.38
C GLY A 129 9.38 11.62 -5.39
N LYS A 130 8.05 11.73 -5.41
CA LYS A 130 7.28 12.46 -6.43
C LYS A 130 6.58 13.73 -5.89
N TYR A 131 7.11 14.34 -4.82
CA TYR A 131 6.51 15.54 -4.22
C TYR A 131 7.05 16.86 -4.78
N ASP A 132 7.96 16.82 -5.75
CA ASP A 132 8.53 18.03 -6.34
C ASP A 132 7.64 18.51 -7.50
N ASP A 133 6.85 19.55 -7.24
CA ASP A 133 5.91 20.16 -8.20
C ASP A 133 6.62 20.80 -9.42
N SER A 134 7.95 20.87 -9.42
CA SER A 134 8.73 21.52 -10.46
C SER A 134 9.05 20.64 -11.67
N SER A 135 8.67 19.35 -11.63
CA SER A 135 8.95 18.44 -12.75
C SER A 135 7.69 18.17 -13.57
N ASP A 136 7.79 18.30 -14.90
CA ASP A 136 6.74 17.91 -15.86
C ASP A 136 6.27 16.45 -15.71
N MET A 137 7.01 15.63 -14.94
CA MET A 137 6.68 14.23 -14.64
C MET A 137 5.55 14.05 -13.63
N TYR A 138 5.27 15.09 -12.80
CA TYR A 138 4.19 15.04 -11.81
C TYR A 138 2.80 14.99 -12.48
N GLU A 139 2.63 15.75 -13.56
CA GLU A 139 1.34 15.88 -14.26
C GLU A 139 0.82 14.56 -14.87
N TYR A 140 1.70 13.59 -15.08
CA TYR A 140 1.37 12.32 -15.73
C TYR A 140 1.51 11.08 -14.84
N SER A 141 1.85 11.24 -13.56
CA SER A 141 2.00 10.11 -12.63
C SER A 141 0.64 9.64 -12.10
N LEU A 142 0.43 8.33 -12.05
CA LEU A 142 -0.77 7.71 -11.45
C LEU A 142 -0.64 7.60 -9.93
N GLY A 143 0.58 7.42 -9.40
CA GLY A 143 0.86 7.29 -7.98
C GLY A 143 1.34 8.60 -7.36
N LEU A 144 0.42 9.50 -6.98
CA LEU A 144 0.76 10.87 -6.54
C LEU A 144 0.97 11.03 -5.04
N ASN A 145 0.37 10.18 -4.22
CA ASN A 145 0.18 10.49 -2.80
C ASN A 145 1.20 9.85 -1.85
N GLY A 146 2.11 8.98 -2.34
CA GLY A 146 3.02 8.22 -1.47
C GLY A 146 2.30 7.34 -0.44
N LEU A 147 1.08 6.93 -0.74
CA LEU A 147 0.21 6.17 0.14
C LEU A 147 0.04 4.72 -0.31
N GLY A 148 -0.07 4.50 -1.64
CA GLY A 148 -0.59 3.27 -2.21
C GLY A 148 0.16 2.02 -1.77
N LEU A 149 1.48 1.96 -1.93
CA LEU A 149 2.28 0.78 -1.56
C LEU A 149 2.26 0.51 -0.05
N CYS A 150 2.46 1.53 0.77
CA CYS A 150 2.43 1.39 2.22
C CYS A 150 1.03 1.00 2.71
N ALA A 151 -0.03 1.59 2.17
CA ALA A 151 -1.40 1.25 2.54
C ALA A 151 -1.76 -0.18 2.11
N THR A 152 -1.33 -0.61 0.93
CA THR A 152 -1.51 -2.00 0.45
C THR A 152 -0.77 -2.97 1.36
N GLN A 153 0.50 -2.68 1.70
CA GLN A 153 1.26 -3.49 2.64
C GLN A 153 0.57 -3.59 4.00
N PHE A 154 0.08 -2.46 4.54
CA PHE A 154 -0.62 -2.46 5.83
C PHE A 154 -1.93 -3.22 5.81
N SER A 155 -2.61 -3.31 4.67
CA SER A 155 -3.90 -3.99 4.50
C SER A 155 -3.75 -5.47 4.20
N SER A 156 -2.62 -5.87 3.62
CA SER A 156 -2.35 -7.26 3.22
C SER A 156 -1.99 -8.13 4.42
N GLU A 157 -2.20 -9.45 4.31
CA GLU A 157 -1.72 -10.43 5.28
C GLU A 157 -0.18 -10.49 5.26
N PHE A 158 0.39 -10.47 4.06
CA PHE A 158 1.81 -10.28 3.83
C PHE A 158 2.06 -9.54 2.52
N MET A 159 3.23 -8.98 2.37
CA MET A 159 3.75 -8.43 1.12
C MET A 159 5.22 -8.79 1.01
N ASP A 160 5.55 -9.63 0.03
CA ASP A 160 6.92 -9.95 -0.32
C ASP A 160 7.36 -9.06 -1.49
N VAL A 161 8.52 -8.47 -1.38
CA VAL A 161 9.04 -7.57 -2.40
C VAL A 161 10.45 -7.99 -2.78
N GLU A 162 10.65 -8.27 -4.07
CA GLU A 162 11.97 -8.50 -4.65
C GLU A 162 12.33 -7.33 -5.56
N ILE A 163 13.48 -6.72 -5.34
CA ILE A 163 13.97 -5.59 -6.13
C ILE A 163 15.32 -5.93 -6.71
N ILE A 164 15.37 -6.01 -8.05
CA ILE A 164 16.61 -6.19 -8.79
C ILE A 164 17.00 -4.84 -9.38
N ARG A 165 18.04 -4.26 -8.84
CA ARG A 165 18.57 -2.97 -9.30
C ARG A 165 20.02 -3.13 -9.69
N LEU A 166 20.36 -2.70 -10.92
CA LEU A 166 21.74 -2.61 -11.34
C LEU A 166 22.41 -1.49 -10.54
N SER A 167 23.16 -1.85 -9.51
CA SER A 167 24.13 -0.93 -8.94
C SER A 167 25.23 -0.73 -9.97
N LEU A 168 25.39 0.48 -10.50
CA LEU A 168 26.60 0.87 -11.18
C LEU A 168 27.73 0.85 -10.14
N ILE A 169 28.44 -0.28 -10.08
CA ILE A 169 29.73 -0.31 -9.42
C ILE A 169 30.66 0.43 -10.35
N HIS A 170 30.97 1.70 -10.05
CA HIS A 170 32.13 2.34 -10.62
C HIS A 170 33.36 1.66 -10.01
N ILE A 171 34.01 0.83 -10.83
CA ILE A 171 35.36 0.32 -10.57
C ILE A 171 36.34 1.42 -10.93
#